data_255cd933f7cf36451714d92cafb14ff2
#
_entry.id   255cd933f7cf36451714d92cafb14ff2
#
_cell.length_a   1.000
_cell.length_b   1.000
_cell.length_c   1.000
_cell.angle_alpha   90.00
_cell.angle_beta   90.00
_cell.angle_gamma   90.00
#
_symmetry.space_group_name_H-M   'P 1'
#
loop_
_entity.id
_entity.type
_entity.pdbx_description
1 polymer ?
#
loop_
_entity_poly.entity_id
_entity_poly.type
_entity_poly.pdbx_seq_one_letter_code
_entity_poly.pdbx_strand_id
1 'polypeptide(L)'
;MKLKLLDTFAGIGGFSYAAEKLVGGYETIGFIEKDPYCQQILKKNFPNIPIHDDITTYRAEKFSADIICGGFPCQDISVAGRQQGITETSRSGLFYELIRTIRMVRPKYVILENVSAILNNGMDIVLGELFKAGYDAEWCCIPSSFVGACHQRDRWWMLAKIADPTSLRSRSESKIQTGGDTTSSSNRSGDVTDSDNNGSLGTEKSRSIKETNGRCEERSYFFIESQGSS
;
A
#
# COMPACT_ATOMS: atom_id res chain seq x y z
N MET A 1 14.52 -8.05 -21.05
CA MET A 1 13.32 -7.24 -21.31
C MET A 1 13.18 -6.28 -20.13
N LYS A 2 13.01 -4.96 -20.35
CA LYS A 2 12.84 -4.00 -19.27
C LYS A 2 11.40 -4.02 -18.76
N LEU A 3 11.20 -3.80 -17.46
CA LEU A 3 9.88 -3.65 -16.86
C LEU A 3 9.33 -2.25 -17.15
N LYS A 4 8.11 -2.16 -17.63
CA LYS A 4 7.41 -0.91 -17.95
C LYS A 4 6.87 -0.24 -16.69
N LEU A 5 7.31 0.99 -16.45
CA LEU A 5 6.96 1.79 -15.26
C LEU A 5 6.04 2.95 -15.63
N LEU A 6 4.89 3.04 -14.98
CA LEU A 6 4.02 4.22 -14.98
C LEU A 6 4.22 4.95 -13.64
N ASP A 7 4.71 6.19 -13.71
CA ASP A 7 5.01 7.02 -12.53
C ASP A 7 3.86 8.00 -12.30
N THR A 8 3.10 7.78 -11.22
CA THR A 8 1.92 8.58 -10.86
C THR A 8 2.24 9.54 -9.73
N PHE A 9 1.70 10.76 -9.77
CA PHE A 9 2.09 11.84 -8.85
C PHE A 9 3.61 12.06 -8.90
N ALA A 10 4.12 12.07 -10.13
CA ALA A 10 5.54 11.88 -10.41
C ALA A 10 6.45 12.98 -9.84
N GLY A 11 5.90 14.17 -9.53
CA GLY A 11 6.71 15.29 -9.12
C GLY A 11 7.77 15.59 -10.19
N ILE A 12 9.02 15.60 -9.79
CA ILE A 12 10.17 15.79 -10.70
C ILE A 12 10.73 14.49 -11.29
N GLY A 13 10.07 13.35 -11.07
CA GLY A 13 10.45 12.04 -11.65
C GLY A 13 11.42 11.23 -10.78
N GLY A 14 11.34 11.34 -9.47
CA GLY A 14 12.27 10.66 -8.56
C GLY A 14 12.24 9.14 -8.66
N PHE A 15 11.06 8.54 -8.73
CA PHE A 15 10.90 7.09 -8.93
C PHE A 15 11.50 6.62 -10.25
N SER A 16 11.14 7.30 -11.34
CA SER A 16 11.64 6.98 -12.68
C SER A 16 13.16 7.14 -12.80
N TYR A 17 13.71 8.20 -12.20
CA TYR A 17 15.14 8.40 -12.18
C TYR A 17 15.86 7.28 -11.42
N ALA A 18 15.37 6.94 -10.24
CA ALA A 18 15.94 5.84 -9.46
C ALA A 18 15.85 4.50 -10.19
N ALA A 19 14.70 4.17 -10.77
CA ALA A 19 14.47 2.94 -11.50
C ALA A 19 15.38 2.80 -12.73
N GLU A 20 15.47 3.84 -13.56
CA GLU A 20 16.20 3.77 -14.82
C GLU A 20 17.71 3.99 -14.67
N LYS A 21 18.13 4.93 -13.78
CA LYS A 21 19.52 5.38 -13.71
C LYS A 21 20.31 4.76 -12.58
N LEU A 22 19.68 4.44 -11.46
CA LEU A 22 20.37 3.89 -10.29
C LEU A 22 20.24 2.37 -10.21
N VAL A 23 19.04 1.82 -10.44
CA VAL A 23 18.79 0.39 -10.33
C VAL A 23 18.97 -0.31 -11.67
N GLY A 24 18.43 0.25 -12.75
CA GLY A 24 18.43 -0.35 -14.08
C GLY A 24 17.34 -1.43 -14.27
N GLY A 25 17.12 -1.86 -15.51
CA GLY A 25 16.13 -2.88 -15.83
C GLY A 25 14.70 -2.36 -15.97
N TYR A 26 14.47 -1.06 -15.88
CA TYR A 26 13.17 -0.40 -15.99
C TYR A 26 13.13 0.55 -17.18
N GLU A 27 11.91 0.82 -17.66
CA GLU A 27 11.61 1.77 -18.71
C GLU A 27 10.36 2.54 -18.33
N THR A 28 10.49 3.84 -18.10
CA THR A 28 9.33 4.71 -17.82
C THR A 28 8.54 4.89 -19.11
N ILE A 29 7.25 4.58 -19.06
CA ILE A 29 6.36 4.67 -20.24
C ILE A 29 5.42 5.86 -20.16
N GLY A 30 5.29 6.52 -19.02
CA GLY A 30 4.42 7.67 -18.83
C GLY A 30 4.52 8.26 -17.45
N PHE A 31 4.16 9.52 -17.35
CA PHE A 31 3.99 10.26 -16.11
C PHE A 31 2.55 10.72 -15.94
N ILE A 32 2.07 10.74 -14.71
CA ILE A 32 0.84 11.44 -14.33
C ILE A 32 1.24 12.49 -13.30
N GLU A 33 1.21 13.78 -13.71
CA GLU A 33 1.64 14.89 -12.86
C GLU A 33 0.85 16.14 -13.18
N LYS A 34 0.23 16.73 -12.16
CA LYS A 34 -0.66 17.89 -12.33
C LYS A 34 0.07 19.22 -12.28
N ASP A 35 1.17 19.31 -11.52
CA ASP A 35 1.91 20.56 -11.33
C ASP A 35 2.67 20.95 -12.61
N PRO A 36 2.40 22.14 -13.21
CA PRO A 36 3.06 22.57 -14.44
C PRO A 36 4.57 22.75 -14.29
N TYR A 37 5.05 23.12 -13.10
CA TYR A 37 6.49 23.27 -12.85
C TYR A 37 7.17 21.89 -12.85
N CYS A 38 6.58 20.92 -12.18
CA CYS A 38 7.07 19.54 -12.20
C CYS A 38 7.07 18.97 -13.63
N GLN A 39 6.01 19.20 -14.40
CA GLN A 39 5.93 18.80 -15.81
C GLN A 39 7.06 19.38 -16.68
N GLN A 40 7.47 20.64 -16.44
CA GLN A 40 8.59 21.24 -17.16
C GLN A 40 9.90 20.50 -16.86
N ILE A 41 10.13 20.13 -15.59
CA ILE A 41 11.30 19.35 -15.17
C ILE A 41 11.28 17.95 -15.77
N LEU A 42 10.12 17.29 -15.78
CA LEU A 42 9.94 15.99 -16.42
C LEU A 42 10.26 16.04 -17.92
N LYS A 43 9.71 17.02 -18.64
CA LYS A 43 9.99 17.23 -20.08
C LYS A 43 11.47 17.43 -20.36
N LYS A 44 12.19 18.13 -19.47
CA LYS A 44 13.63 18.36 -19.60
C LYS A 44 14.45 17.06 -19.37
N ASN A 45 14.10 16.29 -18.36
CA ASN A 45 14.87 15.12 -17.93
C ASN A 45 14.47 13.83 -18.67
N PHE A 46 13.21 13.78 -19.16
CA PHE A 46 12.61 12.64 -19.85
C PHE A 46 11.87 13.12 -21.11
N PRO A 47 12.58 13.66 -22.11
CA PRO A 47 11.96 14.43 -23.22
C PRO A 47 11.02 13.62 -24.11
N ASN A 48 11.11 12.28 -24.10
CA ASN A 48 10.32 11.43 -24.99
C ASN A 48 9.20 10.67 -24.24
N ILE A 49 9.01 10.93 -22.94
CA ILE A 49 8.01 10.24 -22.15
C ILE A 49 6.74 11.09 -22.08
N PRO A 50 5.55 10.52 -22.40
CA PRO A 50 4.30 11.26 -22.33
C PRO A 50 3.96 11.63 -20.88
N ILE A 51 3.40 12.83 -20.70
CA ILE A 51 2.92 13.34 -19.41
C ILE A 51 1.43 13.57 -19.52
N HIS A 52 0.65 12.97 -18.64
CA HIS A 52 -0.76 13.21 -18.45
C HIS A 52 -0.97 14.11 -17.23
N ASP A 53 -1.81 15.12 -17.34
CA ASP A 53 -1.94 16.20 -16.36
C ASP A 53 -2.88 15.91 -15.19
N ASP A 54 -3.82 14.96 -15.33
CA ASP A 54 -4.79 14.67 -14.27
C ASP A 54 -5.12 13.18 -14.17
N ILE A 55 -4.83 12.57 -13.02
CA ILE A 55 -5.12 11.16 -12.77
C ILE A 55 -6.61 10.82 -12.89
N THR A 56 -7.50 11.78 -12.64
CA THR A 56 -8.96 11.57 -12.69
C THR A 56 -9.44 11.30 -14.12
N THR A 57 -8.77 11.88 -15.09
CA THR A 57 -9.07 11.71 -16.52
C THR A 57 -8.21 10.66 -17.21
N TYR A 58 -7.18 10.16 -16.52
CA TYR A 58 -6.27 9.16 -17.10
C TYR A 58 -6.99 7.87 -17.47
N ARG A 59 -6.67 7.37 -18.67
CA ARG A 59 -7.15 6.09 -19.20
C ARG A 59 -5.98 5.33 -19.82
N ALA A 60 -5.94 4.03 -19.58
CA ALA A 60 -4.92 3.14 -20.13
C ALA A 60 -5.49 1.77 -20.40
N GLU A 61 -4.83 1.01 -21.26
CA GLU A 61 -5.15 -0.38 -21.51
C GLU A 61 -4.67 -1.28 -20.38
N LYS A 62 -5.34 -2.39 -20.21
CA LYS A 62 -4.95 -3.42 -19.25
C LYS A 62 -3.57 -3.98 -19.62
N PHE A 63 -2.72 -4.14 -18.61
CA PHE A 63 -1.35 -4.61 -18.76
C PHE A 63 -0.42 -3.70 -19.58
N SER A 64 -0.78 -2.44 -19.75
CA SER A 64 0.09 -1.45 -20.42
C SER A 64 1.37 -1.15 -19.65
N ALA A 65 1.35 -1.29 -18.30
CA ALA A 65 2.51 -1.17 -17.43
C ALA A 65 2.69 -2.42 -16.56
N ASP A 66 3.95 -2.78 -16.26
CA ASP A 66 4.31 -3.84 -15.32
C ASP A 66 4.30 -3.32 -13.88
N ILE A 67 4.64 -2.04 -13.70
CA ILE A 67 4.76 -1.37 -12.40
C ILE A 67 4.01 -0.04 -12.44
N ILE A 68 3.28 0.25 -11.37
CA ILE A 68 2.81 1.60 -11.05
C ILE A 68 3.52 2.03 -9.78
N CYS A 69 4.15 3.21 -9.79
CA CYS A 69 4.64 3.85 -8.58
C CYS A 69 3.93 5.19 -8.34
N GLY A 70 3.94 5.67 -7.09
CA GLY A 70 3.37 6.97 -6.78
C GLY A 70 3.42 7.35 -5.30
N GLY A 71 3.65 8.65 -5.08
CA GLY A 71 3.49 9.33 -3.80
C GLY A 71 2.20 10.13 -3.80
N PHE A 72 1.07 9.52 -3.47
CA PHE A 72 -0.22 10.19 -3.49
C PHE A 72 -0.33 11.24 -2.37
N PRO A 73 -1.06 12.37 -2.57
CA PRO A 73 -1.14 13.43 -1.56
C PRO A 73 -1.88 12.96 -0.30
N CYS A 74 -1.26 13.19 0.85
CA CYS A 74 -1.78 12.85 2.18
C CYS A 74 -1.80 14.09 3.10
N GLN A 75 -2.20 15.24 2.58
CA GLN A 75 -2.16 16.50 3.32
C GLN A 75 -3.00 16.46 4.61
N ASP A 76 -4.08 15.71 4.62
CA ASP A 76 -4.97 15.56 5.76
C ASP A 76 -4.46 14.54 6.80
N ILE A 77 -3.44 13.73 6.45
CA ILE A 77 -2.83 12.73 7.32
C ILE A 77 -1.53 13.24 7.95
N SER A 78 -0.94 14.32 7.42
CA SER A 78 0.30 14.85 7.97
C SER A 78 0.14 15.39 9.39
N VAL A 79 1.20 15.32 10.20
CA VAL A 79 1.22 15.85 11.59
C VAL A 79 0.86 17.35 11.64
N ALA A 80 1.07 18.08 10.54
CA ALA A 80 0.75 19.50 10.39
C ALA A 80 -0.70 19.76 9.92
N GLY A 81 -1.43 18.74 9.48
CA GLY A 81 -2.82 18.83 9.05
C GLY A 81 -3.80 18.47 10.17
N ARG A 82 -5.10 18.58 9.89
CA ARG A 82 -6.17 18.26 10.84
C ARG A 82 -6.37 16.76 11.09
N GLN A 83 -5.47 15.90 10.64
CA GLN A 83 -5.51 14.44 10.79
C GLN A 83 -6.88 13.82 10.40
N GLN A 84 -7.48 14.28 9.32
CA GLN A 84 -8.82 13.83 8.90
C GLN A 84 -8.83 12.45 8.24
N GLY A 85 -7.64 11.88 7.94
CA GLY A 85 -7.53 10.59 7.28
C GLY A 85 -7.86 10.62 5.78
N ILE A 86 -7.93 9.44 5.17
CA ILE A 86 -8.28 9.26 3.76
C ILE A 86 -9.80 9.17 3.65
N THR A 87 -10.42 10.13 2.99
CA THR A 87 -11.85 10.13 2.66
C THR A 87 -12.06 10.49 1.20
N GLU A 88 -13.24 10.17 0.65
CA GLU A 88 -13.58 10.51 -0.75
C GLU A 88 -13.62 12.02 -1.01
N THR A 89 -13.86 12.82 0.03
CA THR A 89 -13.99 14.28 -0.07
C THR A 89 -12.69 15.02 0.25
N SER A 90 -11.67 14.33 0.77
CA SER A 90 -10.37 14.92 1.08
C SER A 90 -9.45 14.95 -0.15
N ARG A 91 -8.36 15.74 -0.09
CA ARG A 91 -7.32 15.70 -1.13
C ARG A 91 -6.68 14.31 -1.25
N SER A 92 -6.69 13.54 -0.18
CA SER A 92 -6.29 12.13 -0.17
C SER A 92 -7.29 11.23 -0.93
N GLY A 93 -8.44 11.74 -1.32
CA GLY A 93 -9.38 11.10 -2.24
C GLY A 93 -8.76 10.76 -3.61
N LEU A 94 -7.68 11.44 -3.99
CA LEU A 94 -6.87 11.07 -5.16
C LEU A 94 -6.24 9.67 -5.04
N PHE A 95 -6.14 9.14 -3.84
CA PHE A 95 -5.81 7.74 -3.62
C PHE A 95 -6.81 6.79 -4.31
N TYR A 96 -8.10 7.09 -4.26
CA TYR A 96 -9.10 6.26 -4.95
C TYR A 96 -8.95 6.32 -6.48
N GLU A 97 -8.48 7.44 -7.02
CA GLU A 97 -8.15 7.55 -8.44
C GLU A 97 -6.90 6.74 -8.79
N LEU A 98 -5.92 6.67 -7.89
CA LEU A 98 -4.80 5.76 -8.03
C LEU A 98 -5.25 4.30 -8.01
N ILE A 99 -6.12 3.91 -7.08
CA ILE A 99 -6.71 2.55 -7.03
C ILE A 99 -7.50 2.25 -8.30
N ARG A 100 -8.27 3.21 -8.83
CA ARG A 100 -8.95 3.07 -10.12
C ARG A 100 -7.95 2.79 -11.24
N THR A 101 -6.85 3.53 -11.27
CA THR A 101 -5.78 3.35 -12.26
C THR A 101 -5.12 1.97 -12.12
N ILE A 102 -4.81 1.53 -10.91
CA ILE A 102 -4.26 0.21 -10.63
C ILE A 102 -5.22 -0.90 -11.11
N ARG A 103 -6.51 -0.78 -10.82
CA ARG A 103 -7.53 -1.75 -11.27
C ARG A 103 -7.66 -1.79 -12.79
N MET A 104 -7.50 -0.66 -13.46
CA MET A 104 -7.57 -0.54 -14.92
C MET A 104 -6.33 -1.13 -15.59
N VAL A 105 -5.15 -0.75 -15.16
CA VAL A 105 -3.86 -1.19 -15.74
C VAL A 105 -3.51 -2.62 -15.34
N ARG A 106 -3.82 -3.03 -14.11
CA ARG A 106 -3.46 -4.36 -13.56
C ARG A 106 -1.96 -4.65 -13.61
N PRO A 107 -1.12 -3.75 -13.06
CA PRO A 107 0.33 -3.97 -13.03
C PRO A 107 0.70 -5.18 -12.17
N LYS A 108 1.88 -5.76 -12.39
CA LYS A 108 2.41 -6.85 -11.55
C LYS A 108 2.78 -6.36 -10.15
N TYR A 109 3.31 -5.13 -10.09
CA TYR A 109 3.78 -4.50 -8.86
C TYR A 109 3.23 -3.09 -8.71
N VAL A 110 3.02 -2.69 -7.47
CA VAL A 110 2.66 -1.31 -7.10
C VAL A 110 3.62 -0.86 -6.00
N ILE A 111 4.27 0.29 -6.20
CA ILE A 111 5.19 0.87 -5.22
C ILE A 111 4.61 2.21 -4.78
N LEU A 112 4.27 2.33 -3.50
CA LEU A 112 3.70 3.56 -2.95
C LEU A 112 4.61 4.18 -1.90
N GLU A 113 4.60 5.50 -1.87
CA GLU A 113 5.30 6.30 -0.86
C GLU A 113 4.32 7.24 -0.18
N ASN A 114 4.50 7.47 1.12
CA ASN A 114 3.77 8.50 1.84
C ASN A 114 4.49 8.90 3.12
N VAL A 115 3.88 9.82 3.88
CA VAL A 115 4.34 10.16 5.23
C VAL A 115 4.07 9.02 6.20
N SER A 116 4.93 8.84 7.22
CA SER A 116 4.78 7.78 8.23
C SER A 116 3.46 7.86 9.02
N ALA A 117 2.85 9.04 9.10
CA ALA A 117 1.55 9.25 9.74
C ALA A 117 0.40 8.41 9.13
N ILE A 118 0.58 7.87 7.90
CA ILE A 118 -0.40 6.97 7.26
C ILE A 118 -0.64 5.70 8.09
N LEU A 119 0.35 5.25 8.85
CA LEU A 119 0.22 4.06 9.71
C LEU A 119 -0.91 4.19 10.73
N ASN A 120 -1.13 5.41 11.24
CA ASN A 120 -2.16 5.69 12.23
C ASN A 120 -3.49 6.16 11.62
N ASN A 121 -3.44 6.68 10.37
CA ASN A 121 -4.59 7.32 9.74
C ASN A 121 -4.69 6.95 8.26
N GLY A 122 -5.29 5.79 7.93
CA GLY A 122 -5.59 5.41 6.56
C GLY A 122 -4.86 4.19 6.01
N MET A 123 -3.98 3.57 6.78
CA MET A 123 -3.31 2.33 6.37
C MET A 123 -4.30 1.19 6.12
N ASP A 124 -5.32 1.07 6.95
CA ASP A 124 -6.42 0.12 6.82
C ASP A 124 -7.17 0.29 5.50
N ILE A 125 -7.42 1.54 5.10
CA ILE A 125 -8.05 1.88 3.81
C ILE A 125 -7.15 1.47 2.65
N VAL A 126 -5.86 1.83 2.72
CA VAL A 126 -4.89 1.50 1.66
C VAL A 126 -4.78 0.00 1.46
N LEU A 127 -4.59 -0.75 2.54
CA LEU A 127 -4.51 -2.21 2.49
C LEU A 127 -5.82 -2.83 2.03
N GLY A 128 -6.97 -2.34 2.52
CA GLY A 128 -8.29 -2.83 2.15
C GLY A 128 -8.57 -2.66 0.66
N GLU A 129 -8.25 -1.50 0.07
CA GLU A 129 -8.47 -1.25 -1.35
C GLU A 129 -7.53 -2.04 -2.26
N LEU A 130 -6.26 -2.22 -1.87
CA LEU A 130 -5.32 -3.07 -2.60
C LEU A 130 -5.71 -4.54 -2.51
N PHE A 131 -6.13 -5.02 -1.35
CA PHE A 131 -6.64 -6.38 -1.18
C PHE A 131 -7.88 -6.64 -2.07
N LYS A 132 -8.86 -5.71 -2.10
CA LYS A 132 -10.00 -5.77 -3.00
C LYS A 132 -9.60 -5.73 -4.48
N ALA A 133 -8.48 -5.09 -4.80
CA ALA A 133 -7.89 -5.09 -6.14
C ALA A 133 -7.09 -6.36 -6.44
N GLY A 134 -6.91 -7.28 -5.48
CA GLY A 134 -6.22 -8.56 -5.63
C GLY A 134 -4.71 -8.47 -5.50
N TYR A 135 -4.22 -7.61 -4.60
CA TYR A 135 -2.80 -7.45 -4.28
C TYR A 135 -2.51 -7.85 -2.84
N ASP A 136 -1.37 -8.51 -2.64
CA ASP A 136 -0.71 -8.65 -1.34
C ASP A 136 0.31 -7.52 -1.19
N ALA A 137 0.47 -6.99 0.03
CA ALA A 137 1.33 -5.84 0.27
C ALA A 137 2.25 -6.04 1.48
N GLU A 138 3.48 -5.51 1.35
CA GLU A 138 4.47 -5.40 2.41
C GLU A 138 4.90 -3.94 2.51
N TRP A 139 5.23 -3.46 3.70
CA TRP A 139 5.62 -2.07 3.93
C TRP A 139 6.66 -1.90 5.01
N CYS A 140 7.38 -0.79 4.96
CA CYS A 140 8.31 -0.35 6.00
C CYS A 140 8.36 1.18 6.08
N CYS A 141 8.90 1.70 7.18
CA CYS A 141 9.26 3.12 7.27
C CYS A 141 10.77 3.25 7.16
N ILE A 142 11.22 4.12 6.25
CA ILE A 142 12.65 4.37 6.02
C ILE A 142 12.92 5.86 6.30
N PRO A 143 13.72 6.19 7.32
CA PRO A 143 14.17 7.55 7.54
C PRO A 143 15.24 7.94 6.51
N SER A 144 15.23 9.20 6.07
CA SER A 144 16.24 9.71 5.11
C SER A 144 17.66 9.61 5.65
N SER A 145 17.85 9.67 6.97
CA SER A 145 19.15 9.47 7.62
C SER A 145 19.74 8.08 7.39
N PHE A 146 18.88 7.07 7.20
CA PHE A 146 19.32 5.70 6.89
C PHE A 146 20.04 5.58 5.55
N VAL A 147 19.70 6.47 4.60
CA VAL A 147 20.34 6.55 3.27
C VAL A 147 21.36 7.70 3.18
N GLY A 148 21.85 8.20 4.32
CA GLY A 148 22.95 9.17 4.39
C GLY A 148 22.54 10.64 4.37
N ALA A 149 21.25 10.98 4.45
CA ALA A 149 20.82 12.37 4.57
C ALA A 149 21.12 12.94 5.98
N CYS A 150 21.45 14.23 6.07
CA CYS A 150 21.76 14.91 7.31
C CYS A 150 20.52 15.25 8.18
N HIS A 151 19.33 14.89 7.74
CA HIS A 151 18.05 15.12 8.42
C HIS A 151 17.24 13.85 8.55
N GLN A 152 16.44 13.79 9.59
CA GLN A 152 15.48 12.72 9.80
C GLN A 152 14.16 13.09 9.09
N ARG A 153 13.76 12.27 8.10
CA ARG A 153 12.51 12.43 7.35
C ARG A 153 11.97 11.04 7.11
N ASP A 154 11.11 10.58 8.00
CA ASP A 154 10.52 9.25 7.91
C ASP A 154 9.52 9.19 6.77
N ARG A 155 9.65 8.16 5.95
CA ARG A 155 8.74 7.87 4.84
C ARG A 155 8.29 6.44 4.91
N TRP A 156 7.00 6.27 4.77
CA TRP A 156 6.37 4.99 4.57
C TRP A 156 6.50 4.58 3.10
N TRP A 157 6.96 3.36 2.90
CA TRP A 157 7.12 2.72 1.61
C TRP A 157 6.34 1.43 1.60
N MET A 158 5.66 1.14 0.49
CA MET A 158 4.92 -0.09 0.30
C MET A 158 5.20 -0.70 -1.06
N LEU A 159 5.42 -2.01 -1.07
CA LEU A 159 5.45 -2.84 -2.26
C LEU A 159 4.24 -3.77 -2.24
N ALA A 160 3.38 -3.65 -3.23
CA ALA A 160 2.30 -4.60 -3.44
C ALA A 160 2.52 -5.38 -4.73
N LYS A 161 2.16 -6.66 -4.71
CA LYS A 161 2.23 -7.56 -5.87
C LYS A 161 0.89 -8.25 -6.07
N ILE A 162 0.58 -8.65 -7.31
CA ILE A 162 -0.62 -9.44 -7.58
C ILE A 162 -0.56 -10.69 -6.70
N ALA A 163 -1.64 -10.93 -5.95
CA ALA A 163 -1.79 -12.08 -5.09
C ALA A 163 -1.75 -13.38 -5.92
N ASP A 164 -0.95 -14.35 -5.47
CA ASP A 164 -0.92 -15.66 -6.08
C ASP A 164 -2.23 -16.41 -5.74
N PRO A 165 -3.01 -16.89 -6.72
CA PRO A 165 -4.23 -17.64 -6.48
C PRO A 165 -4.02 -18.88 -5.61
N THR A 166 -2.82 -19.46 -5.61
CA THR A 166 -2.47 -20.62 -4.78
C THR A 166 -2.28 -20.25 -3.32
N SER A 167 -1.78 -19.05 -3.02
CA SER A 167 -1.61 -18.55 -1.65
C SER A 167 -2.94 -18.27 -0.95
N LEU A 168 -4.00 -17.95 -1.71
CA LEU A 168 -5.35 -17.74 -1.17
C LEU A 168 -6.02 -19.06 -0.76
N ARG A 169 -5.74 -20.17 -1.43
CA ARG A 169 -6.27 -21.49 -1.07
C ARG A 169 -5.68 -22.02 0.25
N SER A 170 -4.36 -21.87 0.45
CA SER A 170 -3.71 -22.29 1.68
C SER A 170 -4.18 -21.52 2.93
N ARG A 171 -4.60 -20.25 2.77
CA ARG A 171 -5.19 -19.43 3.85
C ARG A 171 -6.62 -19.83 4.20
N SER A 172 -7.39 -20.38 3.28
CA SER A 172 -8.76 -20.88 3.56
C SER A 172 -8.74 -22.26 4.20
N GLU A 173 -7.76 -23.12 3.89
CA GLU A 173 -7.65 -24.47 4.45
C GLU A 173 -7.13 -24.48 5.89
N SER A 174 -6.30 -23.51 6.29
CA SER A 174 -5.82 -23.39 7.68
C SER A 174 -6.89 -22.91 8.67
N LYS A 175 -8.09 -22.54 8.23
CA LYS A 175 -9.21 -22.11 9.09
C LYS A 175 -10.20 -23.23 9.43
N ILE A 176 -10.04 -24.44 8.90
CA ILE A 176 -10.99 -25.56 9.08
C ILE A 176 -10.52 -26.61 10.10
N GLN A 177 -9.34 -26.48 10.68
CA GLN A 177 -8.86 -27.40 11.71
C GLN A 177 -8.85 -26.75 13.10
N THR A 178 -10.03 -26.53 13.67
CA THR A 178 -10.21 -26.48 15.13
C THR A 178 -11.68 -26.80 15.45
N GLY A 179 -11.94 -27.96 15.98
CA GLY A 179 -13.20 -28.27 16.58
C GLY A 179 -13.69 -29.69 16.37
N GLY A 180 -12.98 -30.64 16.89
CA GLY A 180 -13.44 -32.01 17.03
C GLY A 180 -12.66 -32.69 18.13
N ASP A 181 -13.08 -32.50 19.38
CA ASP A 181 -12.90 -33.55 20.36
C ASP A 181 -14.06 -33.53 21.34
N THR A 182 -14.79 -34.61 21.24
CA THR A 182 -15.81 -35.10 22.17
C THR A 182 -15.14 -35.68 23.40
N THR A 183 -15.65 -35.36 24.60
CA THR A 183 -15.94 -36.35 25.65
C THR A 183 -16.67 -35.72 26.82
N SER A 184 -17.89 -36.15 27.00
CA SER A 184 -18.59 -36.78 28.09
C SER A 184 -18.42 -36.26 29.53
N SER A 185 -19.59 -35.84 30.02
CA SER A 185 -20.22 -36.15 31.33
C SER A 185 -19.56 -35.72 32.64
N SER A 186 -20.28 -34.89 33.38
CA SER A 186 -20.98 -35.32 34.62
C SER A 186 -21.71 -34.20 35.29
N ASN A 187 -22.92 -34.54 35.75
CA ASN A 187 -23.85 -33.79 36.55
C ASN A 187 -23.29 -33.15 37.83
N ARG A 188 -23.76 -31.93 38.16
CA ARG A 188 -24.37 -31.69 39.45
C ARG A 188 -25.15 -30.37 39.50
N SER A 189 -26.37 -30.51 40.01
CA SER A 189 -27.38 -29.57 40.39
C SER A 189 -26.99 -28.52 41.45
N GLY A 190 -27.65 -27.36 41.38
CA GLY A 190 -27.71 -26.37 42.48
C GLY A 190 -28.14 -25.02 41.92
N ASP A 191 -29.25 -24.73 41.88
CA ASP A 191 -30.42 -24.05 42.37
C ASP A 191 -30.24 -22.54 42.67
N VAL A 192 -31.14 -21.73 42.00
CA VAL A 192 -31.87 -20.49 42.42
C VAL A 192 -31.07 -19.20 42.62
N THR A 193 -31.32 -18.11 41.96
CA THR A 193 -32.41 -17.13 41.98
C THR A 193 -32.15 -15.92 41.08
N ASP A 194 -33.23 -15.42 40.51
CA ASP A 194 -33.55 -14.17 39.84
C ASP A 194 -32.72 -12.89 40.11
N SER A 195 -32.48 -12.11 39.06
CA SER A 195 -33.16 -10.82 38.83
C SER A 195 -32.59 -10.02 37.65
N ASP A 196 -33.44 -9.72 36.71
CA ASP A 196 -33.67 -8.50 35.95
C ASP A 196 -32.58 -7.75 35.16
N ASN A 197 -32.88 -7.74 33.85
CA ASN A 197 -32.95 -6.59 32.95
C ASN A 197 -31.69 -5.82 32.52
N ASN A 198 -31.31 -5.91 31.33
CA ASN A 198 -31.52 -4.94 30.25
C ASN A 198 -30.63 -5.26 29.01
N GLY A 199 -31.26 -5.16 27.87
CA GLY A 199 -30.65 -5.47 26.58
C GLY A 199 -29.58 -4.47 26.18
N SER A 200 -28.58 -4.98 25.49
CA SER A 200 -27.74 -4.22 24.59
C SER A 200 -27.23 -5.14 23.45
N LEU A 201 -27.43 -4.64 22.26
CA LEU A 201 -27.07 -5.24 20.97
C LEU A 201 -25.64 -5.74 20.95
N GLY A 202 -25.46 -6.89 20.30
CA GLY A 202 -24.17 -7.51 20.07
C GLY A 202 -23.23 -6.65 19.25
N THR A 203 -22.11 -6.33 19.86
CA THR A 203 -20.91 -5.84 19.16
C THR A 203 -20.09 -7.05 18.74
N GLU A 204 -19.96 -7.24 17.43
CA GLU A 204 -19.00 -8.19 16.86
C GLU A 204 -17.60 -7.85 17.36
N LYS A 205 -16.99 -8.83 18.02
CA LYS A 205 -15.59 -8.77 18.45
C LYS A 205 -14.67 -8.70 17.24
N SER A 206 -14.18 -7.51 16.93
CA SER A 206 -13.00 -7.32 16.09
C SER A 206 -11.81 -8.06 16.73
N ARG A 207 -11.27 -9.04 16.01
CA ARG A 207 -10.06 -9.76 16.41
C ARG A 207 -8.88 -8.80 16.37
N SER A 208 -8.22 -8.67 17.54
CA SER A 208 -7.00 -7.88 17.71
C SER A 208 -5.91 -8.30 16.74
N ILE A 209 -5.56 -7.37 15.85
CA ILE A 209 -4.26 -7.32 15.21
C ILE A 209 -3.27 -6.98 16.34
N LYS A 210 -2.30 -7.85 16.60
CA LYS A 210 -1.25 -7.57 17.56
C LYS A 210 -0.51 -6.32 17.12
N GLU A 211 -0.69 -5.22 17.84
CA GLU A 211 0.13 -4.03 17.75
C GLU A 211 1.56 -4.42 18.13
N THR A 212 2.43 -4.51 17.15
CA THR A 212 3.86 -4.40 17.38
C THR A 212 4.19 -2.92 17.38
N ASN A 213 4.48 -2.38 18.55
CA ASN A 213 4.95 -1.02 18.76
C ASN A 213 6.04 -0.67 17.76
N GLY A 214 5.78 0.38 16.95
CA GLY A 214 6.57 0.82 15.82
C GLY A 214 7.97 1.30 16.13
N ARG A 215 8.89 0.38 16.39
CA ARG A 215 10.30 0.51 16.09
C ARG A 215 10.59 -0.50 14.99
N CYS A 216 11.12 -0.02 13.87
CA CYS A 216 11.69 -0.87 12.83
C CYS A 216 12.80 -1.71 13.46
N GLU A 217 12.44 -2.88 14.00
CA GLU A 217 13.41 -3.94 14.25
C GLU A 217 13.82 -4.53 12.90
N GLU A 218 15.11 -4.71 12.74
CA GLU A 218 15.78 -5.30 11.59
C GLU A 218 14.99 -6.50 11.03
N ARG A 219 14.27 -6.31 9.94
CA ARG A 219 13.76 -7.40 9.13
C ARG A 219 14.25 -7.24 7.71
N SER A 220 15.23 -8.08 7.43
CA SER A 220 15.63 -8.64 6.13
C SER A 220 15.36 -7.75 4.92
N TYR A 221 16.33 -6.93 4.59
CA TYR A 221 16.43 -6.28 3.29
C TYR A 221 16.69 -7.34 2.23
N PHE A 222 15.71 -7.65 1.39
CA PHE A 222 15.98 -8.37 0.17
C PHE A 222 16.66 -7.41 -0.81
N PHE A 223 17.99 -7.39 -0.78
CA PHE A 223 18.77 -6.95 -1.93
C PHE A 223 18.52 -7.95 -3.06
N ILE A 224 17.99 -7.47 -4.17
CA ILE A 224 18.08 -8.21 -5.42
C ILE A 224 19.53 -8.06 -5.86
N GLU A 225 20.38 -9.03 -5.51
CA GLU A 225 21.70 -9.20 -6.13
C GLU A 225 21.47 -9.43 -7.62
N SER A 226 21.93 -8.48 -8.42
CA SER A 226 22.11 -8.68 -9.85
C SER A 226 23.17 -9.76 -10.02
N GLN A 227 22.77 -10.96 -10.37
CA GLN A 227 23.67 -12.01 -10.84
C GLN A 227 24.29 -11.52 -12.15
N GLY A 228 25.49 -10.95 -12.02
CA GLY A 228 26.36 -10.70 -13.13
C GLY A 228 26.86 -12.02 -13.68
N SER A 229 26.41 -12.38 -14.86
CA SER A 229 27.00 -13.48 -15.64
C SER A 229 28.22 -12.95 -16.35
N SER A 230 29.34 -13.60 -16.10
CA SER A 230 30.60 -13.54 -16.83
C SER A 230 30.43 -13.89 -18.32
#